data_88932afd8415af63bc45206a5c1947c6
#
_entry.id   88932afd8415af63bc45206a5c1947c6
#
_cell.length_a   1.000
_cell.length_b   1.000
_cell.length_c   1.000
_cell.angle_alpha   90.00
_cell.angle_beta   90.00
_cell.angle_gamma   90.00
#
_symmetry.space_group_name_H-M   'P 1'
#
loop_
_entity.id
_entity.type
_entity.pdbx_description
1 polymer ?
#
loop_
_entity_poly.entity_id
_entity_poly.type
_entity_poly.pdbx_seq_one_letter_code
_entity_poly.pdbx_strand_id
1 'polypeptide(L)'
;MVNELLINLVNSVLGSGKRTARGNQAYMCPFCNHHKPKLEVNFTENKEGINKWACWTCGKKGKTIYSLFKQLEVASEIISQLKPLVKSGNFLEDTSVKVYEVKLPDEYKPISNSKDIVARHAAAYLKSRGITQDDIEKYNIGYCDGGPYNKMIIIPSYDENGKLNFFTGRSFEKEPFIKYKNPDTSRDIVPFGLFINWSLPLILCEGPFDAIAIKRNAIPLLGKNLQNNLMKKIVSSTVQKIYIALYSDAMKQAIKFAEELMNEGKEIYLVELKDKDPSSMGFVNFTKLIQKSFPLTQYELMEKKLSLL
;
A
#
# COMPACT_ATOMS: atom_id res chain seq x y z
N MET A 1 -12.21 35.62 4.06
CA MET A 1 -10.99 36.35 4.52
C MET A 1 -9.85 35.36 4.65
N VAL A 2 -8.60 35.78 4.38
CA VAL A 2 -7.43 34.92 4.58
C VAL A 2 -7.00 35.05 6.04
N ASN A 3 -6.82 33.92 6.74
CA ASN A 3 -6.41 33.93 8.14
C ASN A 3 -4.88 34.06 8.23
N GLU A 4 -4.39 35.26 8.53
CA GLU A 4 -2.96 35.56 8.62
C GLU A 4 -2.26 34.80 9.75
N LEU A 5 -2.94 34.59 10.89
CA LEU A 5 -2.36 33.81 12.00
C LEU A 5 -2.13 32.35 11.60
N LEU A 6 -3.04 31.80 10.81
CA LEU A 6 -2.90 30.45 10.27
C LEU A 6 -1.74 30.35 9.26
N ILE A 7 -1.56 31.38 8.41
CA ILE A 7 -0.40 31.46 7.51
C ILE A 7 0.90 31.51 8.31
N ASN A 8 0.96 32.34 9.34
CA ASN A 8 2.14 32.46 10.19
C ASN A 8 2.49 31.14 10.89
N LEU A 9 1.49 30.42 11.39
CA LEU A 9 1.69 29.11 11.99
C LEU A 9 2.22 28.09 10.96
N VAL A 10 1.69 28.08 9.74
CA VAL A 10 2.20 27.19 8.68
C VAL A 10 3.60 27.61 8.24
N ASN A 11 3.89 28.91 8.17
CA ASN A 11 5.23 29.43 7.87
C ASN A 11 6.27 29.04 8.93
N SER A 12 5.90 28.91 10.20
CA SER A 12 6.82 28.44 11.25
C SER A 12 7.24 26.98 11.05
N VAL A 13 6.42 26.18 10.37
CA VAL A 13 6.67 24.77 10.09
C VAL A 13 7.34 24.53 8.73
N LEU A 14 6.89 25.25 7.69
CA LEU A 14 7.32 25.02 6.29
C LEU A 14 8.31 26.06 5.77
N GLY A 15 8.62 27.11 6.54
CA GLY A 15 9.34 28.28 6.05
C GLY A 15 8.41 29.24 5.29
N SER A 16 8.99 30.32 4.74
CA SER A 16 8.23 31.36 4.06
C SER A 16 7.61 30.86 2.75
N GLY A 17 6.29 30.95 2.63
CA GLY A 17 5.55 30.64 1.41
C GLY A 17 5.56 31.78 0.39
N LYS A 18 5.39 31.44 -0.89
CA LYS A 18 5.18 32.41 -1.99
C LYS A 18 3.73 32.38 -2.45
N ARG A 19 3.10 33.55 -2.55
CA ARG A 19 1.71 33.64 -3.04
C ARG A 19 1.64 33.23 -4.51
N THR A 20 0.72 32.35 -4.85
CA THR A 20 0.46 31.92 -6.22
C THR A 20 -0.59 32.85 -6.88
N ALA A 21 -0.66 32.80 -8.21
CA ALA A 21 -1.68 33.53 -8.97
C ALA A 21 -3.13 33.12 -8.62
N ARG A 22 -3.31 31.91 -8.06
CA ARG A 22 -4.61 31.40 -7.60
C ARG A 22 -4.96 31.78 -6.16
N GLY A 23 -4.10 32.59 -5.50
CA GLY A 23 -4.29 33.02 -4.11
C GLY A 23 -3.86 32.02 -3.04
N ASN A 24 -3.32 30.86 -3.42
CA ASN A 24 -2.72 29.90 -2.50
C ASN A 24 -1.33 30.37 -2.04
N GLN A 25 -0.75 29.70 -1.03
CA GLN A 25 0.66 29.82 -0.68
C GLN A 25 1.41 28.57 -1.16
N ALA A 26 2.53 28.75 -1.84
CA ALA A 26 3.41 27.68 -2.30
C ALA A 26 4.67 27.62 -1.44
N TYR A 27 5.00 26.42 -0.97
CA TYR A 27 6.12 26.09 -0.09
C TYR A 27 7.08 25.11 -0.75
N MET A 28 8.31 25.06 -0.26
CA MET A 28 9.20 23.93 -0.51
C MET A 28 8.57 22.67 0.07
N CYS A 29 8.51 21.59 -0.72
CA CYS A 29 7.84 20.38 -0.28
C CYS A 29 8.78 19.55 0.59
N PRO A 30 8.50 19.35 1.89
CA PRO A 30 9.36 18.55 2.77
C PRO A 30 9.31 17.04 2.48
N PHE A 31 8.34 16.60 1.69
CA PHE A 31 8.20 15.18 1.33
C PHE A 31 9.06 14.74 0.15
N CYS A 32 9.40 15.65 -0.75
CA CYS A 32 10.19 15.34 -1.96
C CYS A 32 11.39 16.26 -2.17
N ASN A 33 11.61 17.23 -1.29
CA ASN A 33 12.73 18.20 -1.33
C ASN A 33 12.98 18.83 -2.71
N HIS A 34 11.89 19.06 -3.47
CA HIS A 34 12.00 19.63 -4.81
C HIS A 34 12.55 21.08 -4.71
N HIS A 35 13.51 21.45 -5.59
CA HIS A 35 14.23 22.73 -5.59
C HIS A 35 13.35 23.97 -5.87
N LYS A 36 12.08 23.81 -6.21
CA LYS A 36 11.09 24.89 -6.37
C LYS A 36 9.91 24.67 -5.43
N PRO A 37 9.24 25.73 -4.95
CA PRO A 37 8.05 25.60 -4.11
C PRO A 37 6.91 24.94 -4.91
N LYS A 38 6.59 23.71 -4.58
CA LYS A 38 5.58 22.88 -5.26
C LYS A 38 4.47 22.39 -4.33
N LEU A 39 4.60 22.58 -3.03
CA LEU A 39 3.54 22.29 -2.06
C LEU A 39 2.63 23.52 -1.94
N GLU A 40 1.46 23.48 -2.53
CA GLU A 40 0.46 24.55 -2.41
C GLU A 40 -0.50 24.26 -1.26
N VAL A 41 -0.76 25.30 -0.46
CA VAL A 41 -1.73 25.31 0.64
C VAL A 41 -2.76 26.38 0.38
N ASN A 42 -4.04 26.05 0.47
CA ASN A 42 -5.14 26.97 0.33
C ASN A 42 -5.55 27.52 1.71
N PHE A 43 -5.41 28.82 1.91
CA PHE A 43 -5.82 29.52 3.13
C PHE A 43 -7.13 30.30 2.97
N THR A 44 -7.78 30.22 1.81
CA THR A 44 -9.06 30.90 1.58
C THR A 44 -10.15 30.13 2.32
N GLU A 45 -10.90 30.84 3.15
CA GLU A 45 -12.07 30.27 3.81
C GLU A 45 -13.12 29.89 2.78
N ASN A 46 -13.43 28.62 2.71
CA ASN A 46 -14.60 28.12 1.99
C ASN A 46 -15.76 27.84 2.99
N LYS A 47 -16.96 27.55 2.46
CA LYS A 47 -18.14 27.25 3.30
C LYS A 47 -17.93 26.04 4.22
N GLU A 48 -17.01 25.13 3.86
CA GLU A 48 -16.68 23.91 4.60
C GLU A 48 -15.53 24.10 5.59
N GLY A 49 -14.86 25.28 5.57
CA GLY A 49 -13.70 25.57 6.43
C GLY A 49 -12.47 24.69 6.13
N ILE A 50 -12.35 24.12 4.94
CA ILE A 50 -11.33 23.14 4.59
C ILE A 50 -10.14 23.81 3.92
N ASN A 51 -8.93 23.64 4.49
CA ASN A 51 -7.67 24.14 3.94
C ASN A 51 -6.95 23.03 3.18
N LYS A 52 -7.29 22.82 1.92
CA LYS A 52 -6.68 21.79 1.07
C LYS A 52 -5.23 22.12 0.76
N TRP A 53 -4.41 21.09 0.67
CA TRP A 53 -3.02 21.21 0.25
C TRP A 53 -2.63 20.07 -0.70
N ALA A 54 -1.70 20.35 -1.59
CA ALA A 54 -1.16 19.36 -2.52
C ALA A 54 0.23 19.75 -3.01
N CYS A 55 1.10 18.74 -3.18
CA CYS A 55 2.36 18.92 -3.88
C CYS A 55 2.24 18.49 -5.34
N TRP A 56 2.50 19.38 -6.26
CA TRP A 56 2.42 19.15 -7.70
C TRP A 56 3.51 18.22 -8.25
N THR A 57 4.56 17.94 -7.47
CA THR A 57 5.66 17.07 -7.88
C THR A 57 5.50 15.63 -7.37
N CYS A 58 5.29 15.44 -6.05
CA CYS A 58 5.21 14.09 -5.48
C CYS A 58 3.77 13.58 -5.33
N GLY A 59 2.76 14.41 -5.63
CA GLY A 59 1.36 14.03 -5.57
C GLY A 59 0.78 13.90 -4.15
N LYS A 60 1.57 14.10 -3.09
CA LYS A 60 1.04 14.12 -1.72
C LYS A 60 0.04 15.25 -1.56
N LYS A 61 -1.08 14.96 -0.93
CA LYS A 61 -2.19 15.90 -0.76
C LYS A 61 -3.01 15.59 0.50
N GLY A 62 -3.74 16.58 0.96
CA GLY A 62 -4.67 16.41 2.09
C GLY A 62 -5.76 17.48 2.10
N LYS A 63 -6.78 17.26 2.93
CA LYS A 63 -7.94 18.15 3.02
C LYS A 63 -7.77 19.24 4.08
N THR A 64 -6.89 19.08 5.07
CA THR A 64 -6.75 19.99 6.21
C THR A 64 -5.29 20.28 6.53
N ILE A 65 -4.98 21.43 7.13
CA ILE A 65 -3.63 21.74 7.65
C ILE A 65 -3.26 20.77 8.79
N TYR A 66 -4.23 20.33 9.57
CA TYR A 66 -4.01 19.30 10.57
C TYR A 66 -3.43 18.01 9.96
N SER A 67 -3.99 17.55 8.82
CA SER A 67 -3.46 16.38 8.11
C SER A 67 -2.05 16.61 7.57
N LEU A 68 -1.71 17.84 7.19
CA LEU A 68 -0.37 18.20 6.77
C LEU A 68 0.62 18.12 7.95
N PHE A 69 0.27 18.73 9.08
CA PHE A 69 1.11 18.72 10.29
C PHE A 69 1.30 17.31 10.86
N LYS A 70 0.26 16.48 10.83
CA LYS A 70 0.36 15.05 11.20
C LYS A 70 1.34 14.29 10.30
N GLN A 71 1.26 14.48 8.97
CA GLN A 71 2.17 13.81 8.03
C GLN A 71 3.62 14.32 8.12
N LEU A 72 3.83 15.51 8.67
CA LEU A 72 5.15 16.09 8.93
C LEU A 72 5.66 15.77 10.34
N GLU A 73 4.91 15.04 11.14
CA GLU A 73 5.24 14.69 12.53
C GLU A 73 5.55 15.92 13.38
N VAL A 74 4.82 17.03 13.13
CA VAL A 74 4.98 18.29 13.86
C VAL A 74 4.62 18.07 15.33
N ALA A 75 5.40 18.71 16.21
CA ALA A 75 5.21 18.62 17.66
C ALA A 75 3.79 18.98 18.11
N SER A 76 3.28 18.27 19.12
CA SER A 76 1.90 18.41 19.63
C SER A 76 1.57 19.82 20.11
N GLU A 77 2.56 20.54 20.63
CA GLU A 77 2.45 21.94 21.07
C GLU A 77 2.09 22.87 19.91
N ILE A 78 2.69 22.68 18.72
CA ILE A 78 2.38 23.45 17.52
C ILE A 78 1.03 23.06 16.94
N ILE A 79 0.72 21.73 16.94
CA ILE A 79 -0.59 21.25 16.53
C ILE A 79 -1.71 21.81 17.42
N SER A 80 -1.47 21.97 18.74
CA SER A 80 -2.46 22.57 19.65
C SER A 80 -2.78 24.04 19.32
N GLN A 81 -1.80 24.80 18.79
CA GLN A 81 -1.99 26.18 18.35
C GLN A 81 -2.87 26.29 17.08
N LEU A 82 -2.98 25.22 16.31
CA LEU A 82 -3.84 25.18 15.15
C LEU A 82 -5.33 25.23 15.51
N LYS A 83 -5.69 24.67 16.67
CA LYS A 83 -7.08 24.49 17.15
C LYS A 83 -7.93 25.78 17.17
N PRO A 84 -7.46 26.88 17.74
CA PRO A 84 -8.22 28.14 17.73
C PRO A 84 -8.22 28.85 16.38
N LEU A 85 -7.33 28.50 15.45
CA LEU A 85 -7.14 29.19 14.16
C LEU A 85 -7.97 28.60 13.03
N VAL A 86 -8.51 27.41 13.19
CA VAL A 86 -9.31 26.75 12.18
C VAL A 86 -10.71 26.42 12.68
N LYS A 87 -11.71 26.50 11.81
CA LYS A 87 -13.07 26.10 12.16
C LYS A 87 -13.11 24.60 12.51
N SER A 88 -14.07 24.19 13.32
CA SER A 88 -14.22 22.81 13.82
C SER A 88 -14.21 21.73 12.71
N GLY A 89 -14.61 22.06 11.49
CA GLY A 89 -14.47 21.17 10.33
C GLY A 89 -13.03 20.86 9.88
N ASN A 90 -12.05 21.74 10.23
CA ASN A 90 -10.63 21.54 9.97
C ASN A 90 -9.91 20.79 11.10
N PHE A 91 -10.54 20.75 12.27
CA PHE A 91 -10.13 19.97 13.44
C PHE A 91 -10.99 18.73 13.63
N LEU A 92 -11.82 18.39 12.67
CA LEU A 92 -12.20 17.01 12.60
C LEU A 92 -10.86 16.29 12.53
N GLU A 93 -10.41 15.94 13.73
CA GLU A 93 -9.57 14.77 13.85
C GLU A 93 -10.08 13.83 12.76
N ASP A 94 -9.21 13.48 11.85
CA ASP A 94 -9.28 12.17 11.23
C ASP A 94 -9.05 11.11 12.34
N THR A 95 -9.68 11.31 13.49
CA THR A 95 -9.99 10.35 14.57
C THR A 95 -11.17 9.49 14.20
N SER A 96 -11.77 9.77 13.07
CA SER A 96 -12.35 8.74 12.26
C SER A 96 -11.49 8.68 10.96
N VAL A 97 -10.29 8.11 11.02
CA VAL A 97 -10.25 6.80 10.36
C VAL A 97 -11.51 6.13 10.86
N LYS A 98 -12.63 6.32 10.18
CA LYS A 98 -13.70 5.34 10.18
C LYS A 98 -12.90 4.11 9.82
N VAL A 99 -12.53 3.33 10.84
CA VAL A 99 -12.16 1.95 10.66
C VAL A 99 -13.45 1.40 10.13
N TYR A 100 -13.67 1.61 8.83
CA TYR A 100 -14.72 0.88 8.13
C TYR A 100 -14.27 -0.54 8.37
N GLU A 101 -14.96 -1.20 9.28
CA GLU A 101 -14.78 -2.61 9.47
C GLU A 101 -14.89 -3.21 8.09
N VAL A 102 -13.77 -3.70 7.57
CA VAL A 102 -13.74 -4.29 6.24
C VAL A 102 -14.68 -5.48 6.29
N LYS A 103 -15.68 -5.48 5.43
CA LYS A 103 -16.62 -6.61 5.28
C LYS A 103 -16.47 -7.16 3.89
N LEU A 104 -16.60 -8.48 3.77
CA LEU A 104 -16.73 -9.09 2.45
C LEU A 104 -18.01 -8.58 1.78
N PRO A 105 -18.05 -8.55 0.43
CA PRO A 105 -19.29 -8.21 -0.29
C PRO A 105 -20.45 -9.06 0.18
N ASP A 106 -21.66 -8.49 0.21
CA ASP A 106 -22.86 -9.22 0.64
C ASP A 106 -23.14 -10.43 -0.25
N GLU A 107 -22.73 -10.36 -1.52
CA GLU A 107 -22.87 -11.45 -2.50
C GLU A 107 -21.72 -12.46 -2.47
N TYR A 108 -20.79 -12.34 -1.51
CA TYR A 108 -19.67 -13.27 -1.38
C TYR A 108 -20.17 -14.67 -1.07
N LYS A 109 -19.67 -15.64 -1.86
CA LYS A 109 -19.90 -17.07 -1.67
C LYS A 109 -18.55 -17.82 -1.67
N PRO A 110 -18.29 -18.77 -0.75
CA PRO A 110 -17.09 -19.58 -0.81
C PRO A 110 -17.10 -20.49 -2.03
N ILE A 111 -15.94 -20.69 -2.65
CA ILE A 111 -15.78 -21.62 -3.78
C ILE A 111 -15.78 -23.07 -3.30
N SER A 112 -15.23 -23.33 -2.11
CA SER A 112 -15.16 -24.68 -1.56
C SER A 112 -16.53 -25.34 -1.51
N ASN A 113 -16.60 -26.55 -2.05
CA ASN A 113 -17.81 -27.38 -2.08
C ASN A 113 -19.02 -26.81 -2.84
N SER A 114 -18.84 -25.74 -3.61
CA SER A 114 -19.92 -25.15 -4.41
C SER A 114 -20.17 -25.97 -5.69
N LYS A 115 -21.45 -26.32 -5.92
CA LYS A 115 -21.91 -26.96 -7.17
C LYS A 115 -22.31 -25.92 -8.24
N ASP A 116 -22.25 -24.64 -7.91
CA ASP A 116 -22.60 -23.54 -8.80
C ASP A 116 -21.69 -23.49 -10.03
N ILE A 117 -22.27 -23.22 -11.20
CA ILE A 117 -21.53 -23.11 -12.45
C ILE A 117 -20.55 -21.93 -12.42
N VAL A 118 -20.91 -20.82 -11.78
CA VAL A 118 -20.05 -19.65 -11.62
C VAL A 118 -18.86 -19.97 -10.72
N ALA A 119 -19.07 -20.71 -9.63
CA ALA A 119 -17.99 -21.22 -8.76
C ALA A 119 -17.00 -22.10 -9.53
N ARG A 120 -17.51 -22.98 -10.43
CA ARG A 120 -16.66 -23.83 -11.27
C ARG A 120 -15.80 -23.02 -12.25
N HIS A 121 -16.35 -21.96 -12.83
CA HIS A 121 -15.57 -21.05 -13.68
C HIS A 121 -14.50 -20.31 -12.88
N ALA A 122 -14.84 -19.80 -11.69
CA ALA A 122 -13.89 -19.15 -10.79
C ALA A 122 -12.78 -20.13 -10.35
N ALA A 123 -13.13 -21.37 -9.99
CA ALA A 123 -12.16 -22.42 -9.64
C ALA A 123 -11.24 -22.79 -10.83
N ALA A 124 -11.78 -22.89 -12.05
CA ALA A 124 -10.99 -23.13 -13.25
C ALA A 124 -9.98 -22.00 -13.52
N TYR A 125 -10.40 -20.75 -13.34
CA TYR A 125 -9.50 -19.61 -13.42
C TYR A 125 -8.39 -19.67 -12.35
N LEU A 126 -8.73 -19.97 -11.08
CA LEU A 126 -7.75 -20.11 -10.00
C LEU A 126 -6.75 -21.21 -10.29
N LYS A 127 -7.23 -22.38 -10.79
CA LYS A 127 -6.37 -23.49 -11.21
C LYS A 127 -5.40 -23.08 -12.31
N SER A 128 -5.85 -22.31 -13.30
CA SER A 128 -4.97 -21.79 -14.38
C SER A 128 -3.89 -20.83 -13.86
N ARG A 129 -4.09 -20.26 -12.66
CA ARG A 129 -3.13 -19.40 -11.95
C ARG A 129 -2.28 -20.17 -10.91
N GLY A 130 -2.30 -21.48 -10.92
CA GLY A 130 -1.52 -22.31 -10.01
C GLY A 130 -2.05 -22.38 -8.56
N ILE A 131 -3.28 -21.95 -8.32
CA ILE A 131 -3.95 -21.99 -7.02
C ILE A 131 -4.70 -23.31 -6.90
N THR A 132 -4.42 -24.05 -5.83
CA THR A 132 -5.00 -25.38 -5.55
C THR A 132 -6.26 -25.27 -4.70
N GLN A 133 -6.95 -26.40 -4.51
CA GLN A 133 -8.10 -26.48 -3.62
C GLN A 133 -7.72 -26.15 -2.17
N ASP A 134 -6.57 -26.65 -1.71
CA ASP A 134 -6.06 -26.36 -0.35
C ASP A 134 -5.79 -24.86 -0.15
N ASP A 135 -5.32 -24.16 -1.20
CA ASP A 135 -5.16 -22.70 -1.13
C ASP A 135 -6.51 -21.98 -1.04
N ILE A 136 -7.50 -22.44 -1.82
CA ILE A 136 -8.85 -21.89 -1.80
C ILE A 136 -9.42 -21.97 -0.38
N GLU A 137 -9.26 -23.10 0.27
CA GLU A 137 -9.73 -23.34 1.64
C GLU A 137 -8.90 -22.52 2.65
N LYS A 138 -7.57 -22.61 2.57
CA LYS A 138 -6.66 -21.90 3.48
C LYS A 138 -6.90 -20.42 3.51
N TYR A 139 -7.06 -19.77 2.34
CA TYR A 139 -7.24 -18.32 2.23
C TYR A 139 -8.72 -17.91 2.20
N ASN A 140 -9.64 -18.87 2.38
CA ASN A 140 -11.08 -18.62 2.30
C ASN A 140 -11.45 -17.86 1.02
N ILE A 141 -10.95 -18.34 -0.15
CA ILE A 141 -11.20 -17.68 -1.43
C ILE A 141 -12.62 -17.96 -1.86
N GLY A 142 -13.34 -16.90 -2.23
CA GLY A 142 -14.70 -16.94 -2.71
C GLY A 142 -14.89 -16.26 -4.04
N TYR A 143 -16.14 -16.10 -4.43
CA TYR A 143 -16.57 -15.38 -5.61
C TYR A 143 -17.85 -14.59 -5.34
N CYS A 144 -18.14 -13.63 -6.18
CA CYS A 144 -19.42 -12.95 -6.21
C CYS A 144 -20.12 -13.20 -7.54
N ASP A 145 -21.43 -13.41 -7.46
CA ASP A 145 -22.33 -13.69 -8.58
C ASP A 145 -23.45 -12.63 -8.64
N GLY A 146 -23.05 -11.37 -8.49
CA GLY A 146 -23.93 -10.21 -8.45
C GLY A 146 -23.26 -9.01 -7.82
N GLY A 147 -24.04 -7.92 -7.73
CA GLY A 147 -23.61 -6.69 -7.07
C GLY A 147 -22.38 -6.02 -7.68
N PRO A 148 -21.72 -5.15 -6.89
CA PRO A 148 -20.56 -4.40 -7.36
C PRO A 148 -19.33 -5.25 -7.71
N TYR A 149 -19.28 -6.52 -7.24
CA TYR A 149 -18.21 -7.48 -7.46
C TYR A 149 -18.63 -8.67 -8.32
N ASN A 150 -19.68 -8.47 -9.13
CA ASN A 150 -20.16 -9.51 -10.03
C ASN A 150 -19.05 -10.11 -10.89
N LYS A 151 -19.01 -11.44 -10.98
CA LYS A 151 -17.99 -12.23 -11.69
C LYS A 151 -16.56 -11.94 -11.25
N MET A 152 -16.38 -11.68 -9.95
CA MET A 152 -15.06 -11.53 -9.35
C MET A 152 -14.76 -12.63 -8.34
N ILE A 153 -13.53 -13.11 -8.39
CA ILE A 153 -12.91 -13.86 -7.29
C ILE A 153 -12.59 -12.87 -6.19
N ILE A 154 -12.93 -13.22 -4.96
CA ILE A 154 -12.62 -12.46 -3.76
C ILE A 154 -11.56 -13.21 -2.97
N ILE A 155 -10.41 -12.56 -2.74
CA ILE A 155 -9.32 -13.09 -1.92
C ILE A 155 -9.27 -12.26 -0.64
N PRO A 156 -9.76 -12.79 0.49
CA PRO A 156 -9.69 -12.12 1.78
C PRO A 156 -8.27 -12.03 2.30
N SER A 157 -8.00 -10.98 3.06
CA SER A 157 -6.78 -10.79 3.83
C SER A 157 -7.15 -10.63 5.29
N TYR A 158 -6.51 -11.40 6.16
CA TYR A 158 -6.71 -11.37 7.60
C TYR A 158 -5.43 -10.91 8.30
N ASP A 159 -5.58 -10.16 9.39
CA ASP A 159 -4.48 -9.82 10.29
C ASP A 159 -4.05 -11.03 11.15
N GLU A 160 -3.05 -10.86 11.99
CA GLU A 160 -2.53 -11.92 12.85
C GLU A 160 -3.54 -12.46 13.89
N ASN A 161 -4.62 -11.73 14.15
CA ASN A 161 -5.70 -12.08 15.07
C ASN A 161 -6.89 -12.74 14.34
N GLY A 162 -6.79 -12.95 13.02
CA GLY A 162 -7.86 -13.51 12.20
C GLY A 162 -8.96 -12.51 11.84
N LYS A 163 -8.77 -11.21 12.07
CA LYS A 163 -9.71 -10.17 11.68
C LYS A 163 -9.51 -9.80 10.21
N LEU A 164 -10.60 -9.75 9.43
CA LEU A 164 -10.56 -9.28 8.04
C LEU A 164 -10.06 -7.83 8.00
N ASN A 165 -8.95 -7.60 7.31
CA ASN A 165 -8.34 -6.27 7.19
C ASN A 165 -8.33 -5.73 5.76
N PHE A 166 -8.54 -6.61 4.75
CA PHE A 166 -8.66 -6.24 3.34
C PHE A 166 -9.28 -7.38 2.54
N PHE A 167 -9.59 -7.15 1.28
CA PHE A 167 -9.79 -8.18 0.27
C PHE A 167 -9.44 -7.65 -1.12
N THR A 168 -9.13 -8.54 -2.03
CA THR A 168 -8.90 -8.20 -3.43
C THR A 168 -9.95 -8.88 -4.30
N GLY A 169 -10.69 -8.10 -5.08
CA GLY A 169 -11.57 -8.59 -6.13
C GLY A 169 -10.82 -8.68 -7.46
N ARG A 170 -10.87 -9.85 -8.12
CA ARG A 170 -10.28 -10.10 -9.43
C ARG A 170 -11.31 -10.69 -10.39
N SER A 171 -11.57 -10.04 -11.51
CA SER A 171 -12.43 -10.63 -12.54
C SER A 171 -11.81 -11.89 -13.13
N PHE A 172 -12.63 -12.93 -13.31
CA PHE A 172 -12.27 -14.16 -14.01
C PHE A 172 -12.81 -14.21 -15.45
N GLU A 173 -13.34 -13.11 -15.95
CA GLU A 173 -13.69 -12.96 -17.36
C GLU A 173 -12.43 -12.81 -18.22
N LYS A 174 -12.52 -13.19 -19.50
CA LYS A 174 -11.40 -13.10 -20.45
C LYS A 174 -11.00 -11.65 -20.72
N GLU A 175 -11.97 -10.79 -20.96
CA GLU A 175 -11.79 -9.36 -21.28
C GLU A 175 -12.66 -8.49 -20.36
N PRO A 176 -12.25 -8.37 -19.08
CA PRO A 176 -13.05 -7.62 -18.12
C PRO A 176 -12.88 -6.11 -18.31
N PHE A 177 -13.97 -5.37 -18.21
CA PHE A 177 -13.92 -3.90 -18.14
C PHE A 177 -13.12 -3.42 -16.90
N ILE A 178 -13.30 -4.10 -15.77
CA ILE A 178 -12.53 -3.86 -14.54
C ILE A 178 -11.81 -5.14 -14.16
N LYS A 179 -10.48 -5.13 -14.27
CA LYS A 179 -9.62 -6.29 -13.98
C LYS A 179 -9.49 -6.55 -12.47
N TYR A 180 -9.34 -5.50 -11.67
CA TYR A 180 -9.24 -5.54 -10.22
C TYR A 180 -10.16 -4.53 -9.57
N LYS A 181 -10.82 -4.91 -8.50
CA LYS A 181 -11.62 -4.04 -7.66
C LYS A 181 -11.35 -4.36 -6.19
N ASN A 182 -10.91 -3.37 -5.45
CA ASN A 182 -10.62 -3.48 -4.03
C ASN A 182 -11.64 -2.70 -3.22
N PRO A 183 -11.78 -2.96 -1.91
CA PRO A 183 -12.58 -2.14 -1.03
C PRO A 183 -12.02 -0.72 -0.95
N ASP A 184 -12.90 0.25 -0.69
CA ASP A 184 -12.51 1.64 -0.45
C ASP A 184 -12.00 1.80 1.00
N THR A 185 -10.82 1.25 1.25
CA THR A 185 -10.17 1.29 2.56
C THR A 185 -8.66 1.46 2.42
N SER A 186 -7.99 1.79 3.52
CA SER A 186 -6.55 1.93 3.54
C SER A 186 -5.85 0.61 3.20
N ARG A 187 -4.78 0.70 2.40
CA ARG A 187 -3.84 -0.41 2.16
C ARG A 187 -2.68 -0.43 3.15
N ASP A 188 -2.62 0.54 4.07
CA ASP A 188 -1.59 0.58 5.10
C ASP A 188 -1.95 -0.39 6.24
N ILE A 189 -1.84 -1.66 5.92
CA ILE A 189 -2.14 -2.82 6.76
C ILE A 189 -0.99 -3.83 6.66
N VAL A 190 -1.06 -4.90 7.44
CA VAL A 190 -0.25 -6.11 7.26
C VAL A 190 -1.10 -7.15 6.54
N PRO A 191 -0.96 -7.29 5.19
CA PRO A 191 -1.76 -8.25 4.45
C PRO A 191 -1.35 -9.68 4.79
N PHE A 192 -2.33 -10.60 4.78
CA PHE A 192 -2.10 -12.03 5.04
C PHE A 192 -1.44 -12.33 6.39
N GLY A 193 -1.47 -11.40 7.35
CA GLY A 193 -0.80 -11.51 8.64
C GLY A 193 -1.06 -12.82 9.37
N LEU A 194 -2.27 -13.37 9.27
CA LEU A 194 -2.68 -14.67 9.83
C LEU A 194 -1.82 -15.85 9.33
N PHE A 195 -1.30 -15.76 8.11
CA PHE A 195 -0.58 -16.85 7.43
C PHE A 195 0.93 -16.66 7.43
N ILE A 196 1.45 -15.57 8.01
CA ILE A 196 2.87 -15.24 8.02
C ILE A 196 3.54 -15.73 9.29
N ASN A 197 4.59 -16.52 9.11
CA ASN A 197 5.50 -16.88 10.19
C ASN A 197 6.67 -15.88 10.24
N TRP A 198 6.66 -15.01 11.24
CA TRP A 198 7.64 -13.94 11.40
C TRP A 198 9.03 -14.39 11.85
N SER A 199 9.25 -15.70 12.03
CA SER A 199 10.55 -16.30 12.32
C SER A 199 11.24 -16.90 11.09
N LEU A 200 10.53 -17.00 9.97
CA LEU A 200 11.03 -17.57 8.73
C LEU A 200 11.38 -16.50 7.71
N PRO A 201 12.25 -16.80 6.71
CA PRO A 201 12.47 -15.89 5.59
C PRO A 201 11.18 -15.42 4.96
N LEU A 202 11.07 -14.13 4.70
CA LEU A 202 9.88 -13.47 4.17
C LEU A 202 10.06 -13.13 2.69
N ILE A 203 9.02 -13.34 1.89
CA ILE A 203 9.00 -12.95 0.48
C ILE A 203 7.99 -11.81 0.32
N LEU A 204 8.44 -10.67 -0.20
CA LEU A 204 7.59 -9.56 -0.60
C LEU A 204 7.28 -9.67 -2.09
N CYS A 205 6.01 -9.70 -2.46
CA CYS A 205 5.56 -9.76 -3.86
C CYS A 205 4.44 -8.74 -4.12
N GLU A 206 4.09 -8.51 -5.38
CA GLU A 206 3.17 -7.42 -5.71
C GLU A 206 1.72 -7.72 -5.32
N GLY A 207 1.22 -8.89 -5.65
CA GLY A 207 -0.19 -9.21 -5.54
C GLY A 207 -0.53 -10.48 -4.76
N PRO A 208 -1.82 -10.63 -4.35
CA PRO A 208 -2.28 -11.79 -3.61
C PRO A 208 -2.12 -13.12 -4.37
N PHE A 209 -2.33 -13.11 -5.68
CA PHE A 209 -2.13 -14.31 -6.51
C PHE A 209 -0.69 -14.81 -6.47
N ASP A 210 0.28 -13.88 -6.50
CA ASP A 210 1.69 -14.22 -6.42
C ASP A 210 2.03 -14.81 -5.06
N ALA A 211 1.57 -14.15 -3.98
CA ALA A 211 1.82 -14.61 -2.62
C ALA A 211 1.29 -16.03 -2.39
N ILE A 212 0.10 -16.35 -2.90
CA ILE A 212 -0.50 -17.67 -2.79
C ILE A 212 0.27 -18.69 -3.66
N ALA A 213 0.58 -18.35 -4.91
CA ALA A 213 1.25 -19.26 -5.84
C ALA A 213 2.71 -19.57 -5.45
N ILE A 214 3.35 -18.69 -4.69
CA ILE A 214 4.69 -18.91 -4.12
C ILE A 214 4.72 -20.09 -3.12
N LYS A 215 3.59 -20.44 -2.49
CA LYS A 215 3.47 -21.56 -1.55
C LYS A 215 4.46 -21.50 -0.36
N ARG A 216 4.93 -20.32 -0.01
CA ARG A 216 5.90 -20.08 1.06
C ARG A 216 5.46 -18.92 1.92
N ASN A 217 6.32 -18.47 2.82
CA ASN A 217 6.09 -17.31 3.69
C ASN A 217 6.12 -16.02 2.87
N ALA A 218 5.05 -15.74 2.13
CA ALA A 218 4.96 -14.63 1.19
C ALA A 218 3.83 -13.66 1.56
N ILE A 219 4.12 -12.37 1.45
CA ILE A 219 3.21 -11.28 1.76
C ILE A 219 3.04 -10.36 0.55
N PRO A 220 1.80 -10.08 0.11
CA PRO A 220 1.56 -9.19 -1.01
C PRO A 220 1.62 -7.72 -0.55
N LEU A 221 2.24 -6.85 -1.34
CA LEU A 221 2.27 -5.41 -1.08
C LEU A 221 0.95 -4.71 -1.41
N LEU A 222 0.01 -5.38 -2.09
CA LEU A 222 -1.24 -4.82 -2.61
C LEU A 222 -1.01 -3.61 -3.53
N GLY A 223 0.09 -3.61 -4.23
CA GLY A 223 0.60 -2.56 -5.12
C GLY A 223 2.12 -2.53 -5.13
N LYS A 224 2.71 -1.40 -5.54
CA LYS A 224 4.16 -1.27 -5.72
C LYS A 224 4.89 -0.68 -4.50
N ASN A 225 4.18 -0.30 -3.43
CA ASN A 225 4.76 0.40 -2.28
C ASN A 225 4.69 -0.46 -1.03
N LEU A 226 5.80 -0.52 -0.30
CA LEU A 226 5.84 -1.04 1.06
C LEU A 226 5.19 -0.03 2.00
N GLN A 227 4.07 -0.40 2.60
CA GLN A 227 3.29 0.47 3.47
C GLN A 227 3.90 0.54 4.88
N ASN A 228 3.62 1.62 5.62
CA ASN A 228 4.25 1.91 6.91
C ASN A 228 3.99 0.82 7.96
N ASN A 229 2.76 0.32 8.07
CA ASN A 229 2.43 -0.70 9.05
C ASN A 229 3.12 -2.03 8.76
N LEU A 230 3.24 -2.41 7.48
CA LEU A 230 3.99 -3.60 7.09
C LEU A 230 5.49 -3.41 7.34
N MET A 231 6.06 -2.25 6.99
CA MET A 231 7.46 -1.91 7.27
C MET A 231 7.76 -2.01 8.77
N LYS A 232 6.96 -1.37 9.62
CA LYS A 232 7.09 -1.44 11.08
C LYS A 232 7.04 -2.88 11.59
N LYS A 233 6.09 -3.68 11.08
CA LYS A 233 5.96 -5.10 11.47
C LYS A 233 7.19 -5.92 11.08
N ILE A 234 7.73 -5.72 9.88
CA ILE A 234 8.95 -6.39 9.44
C ILE A 234 10.13 -6.03 10.33
N VAL A 235 10.33 -4.73 10.58
CA VAL A 235 11.45 -4.23 11.39
C VAL A 235 11.38 -4.76 12.82
N SER A 236 10.20 -4.75 13.44
CA SER A 236 9.98 -5.23 14.82
C SER A 236 9.95 -6.77 14.95
N SER A 237 9.91 -7.50 13.84
CA SER A 237 9.85 -8.97 13.84
C SER A 237 11.24 -9.60 13.90
N THR A 238 11.28 -10.91 14.19
CA THR A 238 12.53 -11.71 14.17
C THR A 238 12.99 -12.13 12.78
N VAL A 239 12.25 -11.78 11.73
CA VAL A 239 12.62 -12.03 10.33
C VAL A 239 13.98 -11.39 10.05
N GLN A 240 14.92 -12.17 9.52
CA GLN A 240 16.24 -11.68 9.12
C GLN A 240 16.37 -11.60 7.61
N LYS A 241 15.91 -12.62 6.88
CA LYS A 241 16.05 -12.74 5.43
C LYS A 241 14.78 -12.32 4.72
N ILE A 242 14.91 -11.37 3.79
CA ILE A 242 13.80 -10.82 3.03
C ILE A 242 14.10 -10.91 1.54
N TYR A 243 13.24 -11.60 0.81
CA TYR A 243 13.27 -11.68 -0.64
C TYR A 243 12.29 -10.67 -1.23
N ILE A 244 12.77 -9.78 -2.08
CA ILE A 244 11.94 -8.78 -2.78
C ILE A 244 11.74 -9.26 -4.21
N ALA A 245 10.54 -9.78 -4.51
CA ALA A 245 10.14 -10.33 -5.80
C ALA A 245 9.10 -9.42 -6.46
N LEU A 246 9.56 -8.31 -7.03
CA LEU A 246 8.73 -7.34 -7.73
C LEU A 246 9.04 -7.34 -9.23
N TYR A 247 8.11 -6.85 -10.04
CA TYR A 247 8.30 -6.72 -11.48
C TYR A 247 9.37 -5.69 -11.83
N SER A 248 9.94 -5.80 -13.02
CA SER A 248 10.99 -4.90 -13.51
C SER A 248 10.57 -3.43 -13.50
N ASP A 249 9.31 -3.13 -13.74
CA ASP A 249 8.74 -1.77 -13.72
C ASP A 249 8.56 -1.21 -12.28
N ALA A 250 8.76 -2.03 -11.25
CA ALA A 250 8.77 -1.65 -9.84
C ALA A 250 10.20 -1.66 -9.22
N MET A 251 11.26 -1.74 -10.06
CA MET A 251 12.63 -1.85 -9.57
C MET A 251 13.07 -0.65 -8.73
N LYS A 252 12.65 0.57 -9.08
CA LYS A 252 12.92 1.77 -8.23
C LYS A 252 12.38 1.60 -6.82
N GLN A 253 11.17 1.09 -6.69
CA GLN A 253 10.55 0.83 -5.40
C GLN A 253 11.25 -0.31 -4.66
N ALA A 254 11.58 -1.39 -5.37
CA ALA A 254 12.30 -2.53 -4.80
C ALA A 254 13.65 -2.11 -4.18
N ILE A 255 14.42 -1.27 -4.87
CA ILE A 255 15.71 -0.75 -4.40
C ILE A 255 15.51 0.17 -3.19
N LYS A 256 14.48 1.02 -3.19
CA LYS A 256 14.15 1.86 -2.04
C LYS A 256 13.85 1.01 -0.81
N PHE A 257 13.01 -0.02 -0.94
CA PHE A 257 12.69 -0.92 0.19
C PHE A 257 13.91 -1.71 0.65
N ALA A 258 14.74 -2.15 -0.30
CA ALA A 258 15.98 -2.85 0.02
C ALA A 258 16.87 -1.97 0.89
N GLU A 259 17.09 -0.71 0.52
CA GLU A 259 17.89 0.23 1.30
C GLU A 259 17.31 0.46 2.70
N GLU A 260 16.01 0.75 2.80
CA GLU A 260 15.32 0.99 4.08
C GLU A 260 15.46 -0.23 5.01
N LEU A 261 15.22 -1.44 4.49
CA LEU A 261 15.29 -2.67 5.28
C LEU A 261 16.74 -3.08 5.62
N MET A 262 17.70 -2.83 4.72
CA MET A 262 19.14 -3.06 5.02
C MET A 262 19.63 -2.12 6.12
N ASN A 263 19.19 -0.88 6.16
CA ASN A 263 19.51 0.08 7.22
C ASN A 263 18.95 -0.36 8.60
N GLU A 264 17.87 -1.15 8.59
CA GLU A 264 17.29 -1.78 9.79
C GLU A 264 17.92 -3.15 10.11
N GLY A 265 19.04 -3.48 9.48
CA GLY A 265 19.82 -4.70 9.74
C GLY A 265 19.23 -5.98 9.13
N LYS A 266 18.32 -5.88 8.16
CA LYS A 266 17.77 -7.05 7.46
C LYS A 266 18.66 -7.47 6.30
N GLU A 267 18.76 -8.77 6.06
CA GLU A 267 19.47 -9.37 4.92
C GLU A 267 18.53 -9.45 3.73
N ILE A 268 18.84 -8.72 2.66
CA ILE A 268 17.94 -8.53 1.51
C ILE A 268 18.42 -9.33 0.30
N TYR A 269 17.46 -9.93 -0.39
CA TYR A 269 17.66 -10.64 -1.64
C TYR A 269 16.73 -10.03 -2.70
N LEU A 270 17.28 -9.51 -3.80
CA LEU A 270 16.49 -9.08 -4.95
C LEU A 270 16.26 -10.27 -5.89
N VAL A 271 14.98 -10.61 -6.08
CA VAL A 271 14.58 -11.69 -6.97
C VAL A 271 14.17 -11.08 -8.31
N GLU A 272 15.00 -11.22 -9.34
CA GLU A 272 14.73 -10.66 -10.65
C GLU A 272 13.68 -11.48 -11.40
N LEU A 273 12.50 -10.91 -11.53
CA LEU A 273 11.42 -11.45 -12.37
C LEU A 273 11.59 -10.92 -13.78
N LYS A 274 11.99 -11.78 -14.72
CA LYS A 274 12.21 -11.39 -16.14
C LYS A 274 10.87 -11.13 -16.85
N ASP A 275 10.21 -12.20 -17.33
CA ASP A 275 9.04 -12.07 -18.20
C ASP A 275 7.75 -12.62 -17.58
N LYS A 276 7.84 -13.28 -16.41
CA LYS A 276 6.71 -13.97 -15.77
C LYS A 276 6.59 -13.61 -14.31
N ASP A 277 5.36 -13.34 -13.91
CA ASP A 277 5.02 -13.20 -12.51
C ASP A 277 5.13 -14.55 -11.76
N PRO A 278 5.27 -14.54 -10.42
CA PRO A 278 5.37 -15.75 -9.62
C PRO A 278 4.19 -16.71 -9.84
N SER A 279 2.98 -16.19 -10.04
CA SER A 279 1.79 -17.00 -10.27
C SER A 279 1.80 -17.69 -11.64
N SER A 280 2.37 -17.06 -12.65
CA SER A 280 2.53 -17.63 -14.00
C SER A 280 3.76 -18.54 -14.11
N MET A 281 4.79 -18.29 -13.30
CA MET A 281 6.01 -19.09 -13.23
C MET A 281 5.77 -20.44 -12.52
N GLY A 282 4.93 -20.45 -11.53
CA GLY A 282 4.62 -21.58 -10.66
C GLY A 282 5.67 -21.83 -9.58
N PHE A 283 5.27 -22.55 -8.55
CA PHE A 283 6.05 -22.81 -7.33
C PHE A 283 7.46 -23.36 -7.59
N VAL A 284 7.58 -24.39 -8.44
CA VAL A 284 8.87 -25.08 -8.67
C VAL A 284 9.92 -24.13 -9.27
N ASN A 285 9.52 -23.38 -10.30
CA ASN A 285 10.45 -22.46 -10.99
C ASN A 285 10.79 -21.27 -10.11
N PHE A 286 9.82 -20.74 -9.38
CA PHE A 286 10.05 -19.66 -8.44
C PHE A 286 10.99 -20.10 -7.29
N THR A 287 10.85 -21.31 -6.77
CA THR A 287 11.76 -21.87 -5.77
C THR A 287 13.21 -21.93 -6.29
N LYS A 288 13.41 -22.41 -7.53
CA LYS A 288 14.75 -22.44 -8.15
C LYS A 288 15.33 -21.03 -8.30
N LEU A 289 14.50 -20.04 -8.56
CA LEU A 289 14.93 -18.65 -8.67
C LEU A 289 15.40 -18.09 -7.32
N ILE A 290 14.63 -18.33 -6.26
CA ILE A 290 15.04 -17.95 -4.88
C ILE A 290 16.36 -18.62 -4.47
N GLN A 291 16.51 -19.90 -4.76
CA GLN A 291 17.75 -20.66 -4.41
C GLN A 291 19.01 -20.12 -5.10
N LYS A 292 18.86 -19.41 -6.22
CA LYS A 292 19.95 -18.79 -6.97
C LYS A 292 20.19 -17.32 -6.60
N SER A 293 19.35 -16.75 -5.74
CA SER A 293 19.49 -15.36 -5.32
C SER A 293 20.58 -15.25 -4.25
N PHE A 294 21.36 -14.18 -4.30
CA PHE A 294 22.40 -13.86 -3.34
C PHE A 294 22.02 -12.66 -2.48
N PRO A 295 22.55 -12.52 -1.26
CA PRO A 295 22.36 -11.34 -0.45
C PRO A 295 22.83 -10.09 -1.19
N LEU A 296 22.01 -9.06 -1.19
CA LEU A 296 22.34 -7.76 -1.78
C LEU A 296 23.39 -7.05 -0.91
N THR A 297 24.52 -6.73 -1.50
CA THR A 297 25.57 -5.94 -0.84
C THR A 297 25.28 -4.43 -0.96
N GLN A 298 25.92 -3.62 -0.09
CA GLN A 298 25.85 -2.16 -0.20
C GLN A 298 26.39 -1.64 -1.55
N TYR A 299 27.44 -2.31 -2.07
CA TYR A 299 28.01 -1.96 -3.36
C TYR A 299 27.00 -2.19 -4.50
N GLU A 300 26.41 -3.37 -4.57
CA GLU A 300 25.39 -3.71 -5.59
C GLU A 300 24.15 -2.83 -5.48
N LEU A 301 23.72 -2.48 -4.26
CA LEU A 301 22.64 -1.53 -4.03
C LEU A 301 22.97 -0.17 -4.66
N MET A 302 24.19 0.32 -4.48
CA MET A 302 24.64 1.60 -5.03
C MET A 302 24.70 1.55 -6.56
N GLU A 303 25.25 0.49 -7.14
CA GLU A 303 25.28 0.28 -8.61
C GLU A 303 23.85 0.30 -9.20
N LYS A 304 22.92 -0.45 -8.58
CA LYS A 304 21.52 -0.48 -9.02
C LYS A 304 20.84 0.89 -8.89
N LYS A 305 21.16 1.67 -7.86
CA LYS A 305 20.66 3.05 -7.71
C LYS A 305 21.17 3.95 -8.85
N LEU A 306 22.46 3.88 -9.18
CA LEU A 306 23.05 4.67 -10.25
C LEU A 306 22.49 4.30 -11.62
N SER A 307 22.21 3.02 -11.86
CA SER A 307 21.63 2.55 -13.14
C SER A 307 20.18 3.02 -13.37
N LEU A 308 19.50 3.55 -12.34
CA LEU A 308 18.11 4.05 -12.42
C LEU A 308 17.98 5.58 -12.45
N LEU A 309 19.12 6.30 -12.40
CA LEU A 309 19.20 7.75 -12.60
C LEU A 309 19.17 8.08 -14.08
#